data_56a930b5f7d4cea49e355ad9d00d09cd
#
_entry.id   56a930b5f7d4cea49e355ad9d00d09cd
#
_cell.length_a   1.000
_cell.length_b   1.000
_cell.length_c   1.000
_cell.angle_alpha   90.00
_cell.angle_beta   90.00
_cell.angle_gamma   90.00
#
_symmetry.space_group_name_H-M   'P 1'
#
loop_
_entity.id
_entity.type
_entity.pdbx_description
1 polymer ?
#
loop_
_entity_poly.entity_id
_entity_poly.type
_entity_poly.pdbx_seq_one_letter_code
_entity_poly.pdbx_strand_id
1 'polypeptide(L)'
;MPDTASARRPKPKRRSRHTVLRILSGLCALVAVVGVVARALPEQLQALPYVPVIVSATPWFVVAAVLALLFALISRRWIVALVAVACIGLEVWWQYPFFVPQVQLPAEATAAVAAGQANTADRYARVMTANVYKGQADPQAIVDAVRDQRVEVLALQETTDEFVAALNDAGIGTYLPYAQVSSSDGVYGNGLWSVAPLADPADDDVHSSASFMPGGTVTLGDVPVRFVSVHTTAPVPGYWEQWRRSLDELAMLRADTGTKYIFMGDFNATTDHTPFRNFLGDRFRDAVQQSGHGFAFTWPTDRAWLPRFAGIDHIVVDQGMTTGQCEVVEIPGSDHAALLATVAVS
;
A
#
# COMPACT_ATOMS: atom_id res chain seq x y z
N MET A 1 75.67 -19.17 -29.37
CA MET A 1 74.53 -19.24 -28.41
C MET A 1 73.77 -17.93 -28.51
N PRO A 2 72.54 -17.87 -29.03
CA PRO A 2 71.76 -16.63 -29.05
C PRO A 2 70.94 -16.46 -27.75
N ASP A 3 71.05 -15.26 -27.27
CA ASP A 3 70.43 -14.76 -26.03
C ASP A 3 68.90 -14.76 -26.12
N THR A 4 68.19 -15.49 -25.29
CA THR A 4 66.73 -15.51 -25.25
C THR A 4 66.22 -14.34 -24.39
N ALA A 5 65.87 -13.23 -25.03
CA ALA A 5 65.19 -12.15 -24.39
C ALA A 5 63.80 -12.57 -23.91
N SER A 6 63.60 -12.67 -22.62
CA SER A 6 62.32 -12.93 -21.95
C SER A 6 61.36 -11.74 -22.17
N ALA A 7 60.34 -11.91 -22.98
CA ALA A 7 59.28 -10.97 -23.17
C ALA A 7 58.40 -10.84 -21.92
N ARG A 8 58.54 -9.78 -21.15
CA ARG A 8 57.69 -9.45 -20.01
C ARG A 8 56.24 -9.23 -20.50
N ARG A 9 55.31 -10.10 -20.09
CA ARG A 9 53.86 -9.93 -20.29
C ARG A 9 53.42 -8.61 -19.67
N PRO A 10 52.64 -7.75 -20.38
CA PRO A 10 52.16 -6.51 -19.83
C PRO A 10 51.18 -6.78 -18.70
N LYS A 11 51.37 -6.17 -17.54
CA LYS A 11 50.43 -6.24 -16.38
C LYS A 11 49.09 -5.64 -16.80
N PRO A 12 47.95 -6.28 -16.46
CA PRO A 12 46.64 -5.76 -16.82
C PRO A 12 46.40 -4.38 -16.19
N LYS A 13 45.94 -3.44 -17.00
CA LYS A 13 45.78 -2.03 -16.65
C LYS A 13 44.76 -1.88 -15.50
N ARG A 14 45.20 -1.51 -14.31
CA ARG A 14 44.38 -1.06 -13.16
C ARG A 14 43.39 0.07 -13.52
N ARG A 15 43.58 0.74 -14.65
CA ARG A 15 42.77 1.86 -15.18
C ARG A 15 41.33 1.47 -15.56
N SER A 16 41.03 0.20 -15.97
CA SER A 16 39.71 -0.18 -16.42
C SER A 16 38.67 -0.30 -15.27
N ARG A 17 39.08 -0.80 -14.10
CA ARG A 17 38.19 -0.94 -12.94
C ARG A 17 37.68 0.40 -12.39
N HIS A 18 38.56 1.39 -12.27
CA HIS A 18 38.14 2.74 -11.80
C HIS A 18 37.20 3.43 -12.78
N THR A 19 37.35 3.21 -14.08
CA THR A 19 36.46 3.78 -15.09
C THR A 19 35.07 3.17 -15.00
N VAL A 20 34.96 1.84 -14.87
CA VAL A 20 33.66 1.16 -14.69
C VAL A 20 32.94 1.64 -13.43
N LEU A 21 33.63 1.71 -12.28
CA LEU A 21 33.04 2.19 -11.03
C LEU A 21 32.58 3.64 -11.10
N ARG A 22 33.30 4.50 -11.86
CA ARG A 22 32.87 5.89 -12.13
C ARG A 22 31.59 5.97 -12.94
N ILE A 23 31.44 5.12 -13.93
CA ILE A 23 30.21 5.06 -14.75
C ILE A 23 29.08 4.53 -13.87
N LEU A 24 29.25 3.41 -13.17
CA LEU A 24 28.25 2.84 -12.30
C LEU A 24 27.79 3.79 -11.21
N SER A 25 28.74 4.53 -10.56
CA SER A 25 28.35 5.51 -9.55
C SER A 25 27.46 6.61 -10.12
N GLY A 26 27.75 7.07 -11.36
CA GLY A 26 26.93 8.06 -12.04
C GLY A 26 25.54 7.55 -12.42
N LEU A 27 25.47 6.32 -12.94
CA LEU A 27 24.17 5.69 -13.30
C LEU A 27 23.30 5.44 -12.07
N CYS A 28 23.86 4.88 -11.02
CA CYS A 28 23.13 4.65 -9.76
C CYS A 28 22.66 5.98 -9.14
N ALA A 29 23.51 7.01 -9.16
CA ALA A 29 23.11 8.34 -8.68
C ALA A 29 22.00 8.96 -9.52
N LEU A 30 22.04 8.79 -10.84
CA LEU A 30 20.98 9.25 -11.74
C LEU A 30 19.63 8.56 -11.39
N VAL A 31 19.65 7.23 -11.21
CA VAL A 31 18.45 6.47 -10.82
C VAL A 31 17.89 6.97 -9.49
N ALA A 32 18.75 7.15 -8.48
CA ALA A 32 18.33 7.68 -7.18
C ALA A 32 17.73 9.10 -7.29
N VAL A 33 18.37 9.98 -8.05
CA VAL A 33 17.87 11.35 -8.27
C VAL A 33 16.53 11.35 -9.01
N VAL A 34 16.35 10.48 -10.01
CA VAL A 34 15.07 10.34 -10.72
C VAL A 34 13.96 9.95 -9.76
N GLY A 35 14.19 8.98 -8.87
CA GLY A 35 13.22 8.58 -7.83
C GLY A 35 12.87 9.74 -6.90
N VAL A 36 13.87 10.41 -6.35
CA VAL A 36 13.69 11.56 -5.43
C VAL A 36 12.91 12.69 -6.13
N VAL A 37 13.28 13.02 -7.37
CA VAL A 37 12.60 14.07 -8.15
C VAL A 37 11.15 13.67 -8.45
N ALA A 38 10.90 12.43 -8.89
CA ALA A 38 9.57 11.94 -9.21
C ALA A 38 8.62 12.06 -8.00
N ARG A 39 9.07 11.64 -6.81
CA ARG A 39 8.30 11.77 -5.57
C ARG A 39 8.05 13.22 -5.17
N ALA A 40 9.01 14.10 -5.41
CA ALA A 40 8.93 15.52 -5.05
C ALA A 40 8.13 16.37 -6.06
N LEU A 41 7.69 15.78 -7.18
CA LEU A 41 6.89 16.51 -8.17
C LEU A 41 5.56 16.98 -7.55
N PRO A 42 5.10 18.19 -7.93
CA PRO A 42 3.75 18.62 -7.61
C PRO A 42 2.71 17.68 -8.23
N GLU A 43 1.55 17.63 -7.62
CA GLU A 43 0.47 16.70 -7.94
C GLU A 43 0.14 16.63 -9.44
N GLN A 44 0.04 17.80 -10.11
CA GLN A 44 -0.29 17.88 -11.53
C GLN A 44 0.73 17.17 -12.44
N LEU A 45 1.99 17.14 -12.02
CA LEU A 45 3.05 16.46 -12.74
C LEU A 45 3.17 14.98 -12.36
N GLN A 46 2.56 14.54 -11.26
CA GLN A 46 2.49 13.13 -10.90
C GLN A 46 1.53 12.32 -11.79
N ALA A 47 0.60 12.97 -12.48
CA ALA A 47 -0.25 12.32 -13.50
C ALA A 47 0.43 12.19 -14.88
N LEU A 48 1.70 12.60 -15.03
CA LEU A 48 2.44 12.36 -16.28
C LEU A 48 2.69 10.86 -16.49
N PRO A 49 2.76 10.40 -17.76
CA PRO A 49 2.99 9.00 -18.09
C PRO A 49 4.17 8.40 -17.34
N TYR A 50 3.96 7.23 -16.73
CA TYR A 50 4.92 6.44 -15.95
C TYR A 50 5.41 7.06 -14.63
N VAL A 51 5.13 8.33 -14.34
CA VAL A 51 5.53 8.95 -13.07
C VAL A 51 4.92 8.24 -11.87
N PRO A 52 3.61 7.89 -11.84
CA PRO A 52 3.05 7.14 -10.72
C PRO A 52 3.76 5.80 -10.50
N VAL A 53 4.09 5.07 -11.58
CA VAL A 53 4.79 3.78 -11.47
C VAL A 53 6.20 3.95 -10.88
N ILE A 54 6.91 5.03 -11.26
CA ILE A 54 8.22 5.35 -10.67
C ILE A 54 8.06 5.67 -9.19
N VAL A 55 7.07 6.47 -8.81
CA VAL A 55 6.81 6.86 -7.42
C VAL A 55 6.42 5.66 -6.56
N SER A 56 5.71 4.65 -7.10
CA SER A 56 5.43 3.40 -6.38
C SER A 56 6.68 2.67 -5.91
N ALA A 57 7.80 2.86 -6.61
CA ALA A 57 9.08 2.24 -6.29
C ALA A 57 9.97 3.12 -5.38
N THR A 58 9.45 4.20 -4.78
CA THR A 58 10.25 5.14 -3.97
C THR A 58 11.13 4.46 -2.93
N PRO A 59 10.67 3.52 -2.08
CA PRO A 59 11.52 2.91 -1.05
C PRO A 59 12.75 2.18 -1.60
N TRP A 60 12.72 1.78 -2.86
CA TRP A 60 13.79 1.02 -3.50
C TRP A 60 14.91 1.89 -4.06
N PHE A 61 14.68 3.20 -4.25
CA PHE A 61 15.71 4.11 -4.74
C PHE A 61 16.83 4.32 -3.73
N VAL A 62 16.61 4.06 -2.44
CA VAL A 62 17.67 4.03 -1.43
C VAL A 62 18.77 3.03 -1.79
N VAL A 63 18.43 1.88 -2.38
CA VAL A 63 19.42 0.89 -2.82
C VAL A 63 20.32 1.46 -3.90
N ALA A 64 19.74 2.15 -4.89
CA ALA A 64 20.52 2.83 -5.93
C ALA A 64 21.40 3.93 -5.34
N ALA A 65 20.90 4.70 -4.37
CA ALA A 65 21.66 5.74 -3.69
C ALA A 65 22.84 5.16 -2.87
N VAL A 66 22.64 4.05 -2.16
CA VAL A 66 23.69 3.34 -1.41
C VAL A 66 24.77 2.81 -2.37
N LEU A 67 24.39 2.17 -3.46
CA LEU A 67 25.34 1.70 -4.49
C LEU A 67 26.09 2.86 -5.13
N ALA A 68 25.41 3.97 -5.42
CA ALA A 68 26.05 5.19 -5.93
C ALA A 68 27.12 5.70 -4.95
N LEU A 69 26.80 5.76 -3.66
CA LEU A 69 27.72 6.18 -2.61
C LEU A 69 28.95 5.26 -2.54
N LEU A 70 28.75 3.95 -2.48
CA LEU A 70 29.85 2.97 -2.39
C LEU A 70 30.78 3.07 -3.59
N PHE A 71 30.24 3.11 -4.81
CA PHE A 71 31.05 3.23 -6.02
C PHE A 71 31.72 4.59 -6.15
N ALA A 72 31.09 5.67 -5.70
CA ALA A 72 31.66 7.00 -5.68
C ALA A 72 32.83 7.11 -4.72
N LEU A 73 32.74 6.55 -3.51
CA LEU A 73 33.82 6.52 -2.53
C LEU A 73 35.04 5.75 -3.05
N ILE A 74 34.83 4.55 -3.63
CA ILE A 74 35.92 3.73 -4.19
C ILE A 74 36.59 4.45 -5.39
N SER A 75 35.82 5.13 -6.22
CA SER A 75 36.31 5.84 -7.40
C SER A 75 36.70 7.30 -7.15
N ARG A 76 36.60 7.77 -5.88
CA ARG A 76 36.91 9.13 -5.42
C ARG A 76 36.11 10.23 -6.16
N ARG A 77 34.80 10.00 -6.36
CA ARG A 77 33.87 10.97 -6.97
C ARG A 77 33.04 11.68 -5.89
N TRP A 78 33.65 12.65 -5.23
CA TRP A 78 33.09 13.29 -4.02
C TRP A 78 31.76 14.01 -4.26
N ILE A 79 31.56 14.63 -5.44
CA ILE A 79 30.28 15.27 -5.79
C ILE A 79 29.16 14.21 -5.88
N VAL A 80 29.43 13.07 -6.55
CA VAL A 80 28.46 11.98 -6.65
C VAL A 80 28.17 11.37 -5.27
N ALA A 81 29.20 11.25 -4.42
CA ALA A 81 29.03 10.78 -3.03
C ALA A 81 28.11 11.73 -2.23
N LEU A 82 28.31 13.05 -2.37
CA LEU A 82 27.47 14.05 -1.71
C LEU A 82 26.00 13.96 -2.18
N VAL A 83 25.76 13.84 -3.49
CA VAL A 83 24.42 13.66 -4.05
C VAL A 83 23.78 12.38 -3.52
N ALA A 84 24.52 11.27 -3.50
CA ALA A 84 24.03 10.01 -2.98
C ALA A 84 23.64 10.10 -1.49
N VAL A 85 24.44 10.75 -0.67
CA VAL A 85 24.13 11.00 0.76
C VAL A 85 22.85 11.84 0.89
N ALA A 86 22.68 12.87 0.08
CA ALA A 86 21.46 13.68 0.09
C ALA A 86 20.22 12.85 -0.27
N CYS A 87 20.31 12.00 -1.31
CA CYS A 87 19.21 11.08 -1.69
C CYS A 87 18.89 10.09 -0.55
N ILE A 88 19.91 9.48 0.06
CA ILE A 88 19.71 8.57 1.21
C ILE A 88 19.02 9.31 2.35
N GLY A 89 19.45 10.52 2.69
CA GLY A 89 18.84 11.31 3.75
C GLY A 89 17.36 11.62 3.52
N LEU A 90 16.99 11.97 2.29
CA LEU A 90 15.60 12.20 1.91
C LEU A 90 14.77 10.92 1.97
N GLU A 91 15.28 9.81 1.43
CA GLU A 91 14.60 8.51 1.47
C GLU A 91 14.37 8.05 2.93
N VAL A 92 15.39 8.13 3.77
CA VAL A 92 15.27 7.78 5.20
C VAL A 92 14.22 8.67 5.89
N TRP A 93 14.21 9.96 5.61
CA TRP A 93 13.21 10.87 6.18
C TRP A 93 11.79 10.53 5.73
N TRP A 94 11.57 10.27 4.45
CA TRP A 94 10.25 9.94 3.92
C TRP A 94 9.71 8.59 4.41
N GLN A 95 10.60 7.61 4.57
CA GLN A 95 10.21 6.27 5.01
C GLN A 95 10.25 6.10 6.54
N TYR A 96 10.71 7.12 7.29
CA TYR A 96 10.80 7.08 8.75
C TYR A 96 9.49 6.65 9.46
N PRO A 97 8.28 7.11 9.05
CA PRO A 97 7.03 6.72 9.70
C PRO A 97 6.75 5.21 9.65
N PHE A 98 7.26 4.48 8.66
CA PHE A 98 7.10 3.04 8.57
C PHE A 98 7.89 2.26 9.63
N PHE A 99 8.87 2.85 10.26
CA PHE A 99 9.79 2.18 11.19
C PHE A 99 9.74 2.72 12.61
N VAL A 100 8.94 3.74 12.84
CA VAL A 100 8.78 4.36 14.16
C VAL A 100 7.30 4.54 14.46
N PRO A 101 6.73 3.80 15.42
CA PRO A 101 5.33 3.92 15.79
C PRO A 101 4.98 5.37 16.17
N GLN A 102 3.95 5.90 15.55
CA GLN A 102 3.44 7.24 15.85
C GLN A 102 2.51 7.22 17.07
N VAL A 103 1.82 6.10 17.27
CA VAL A 103 0.94 5.82 18.40
C VAL A 103 1.12 4.36 18.81
N GLN A 104 0.70 4.03 20.01
CA GLN A 104 0.67 2.64 20.46
C GLN A 104 -0.79 2.18 20.53
N LEU A 105 -1.06 1.01 19.94
CA LEU A 105 -2.35 0.35 20.10
C LEU A 105 -2.54 -0.01 21.58
N PRO A 106 -3.69 0.31 22.18
CA PRO A 106 -3.97 -0.10 23.57
C PRO A 106 -3.80 -1.61 23.77
N ALA A 107 -3.27 -2.02 24.91
CA ALA A 107 -3.09 -3.44 25.23
C ALA A 107 -4.42 -4.20 25.24
N GLU A 108 -5.49 -3.52 25.63
CA GLU A 108 -6.85 -4.02 25.61
C GLU A 108 -7.32 -4.36 24.19
N ALA A 109 -6.95 -3.56 23.19
CA ALA A 109 -7.29 -3.84 21.80
C ALA A 109 -6.65 -5.14 21.30
N THR A 110 -5.37 -5.36 21.64
CA THR A 110 -4.67 -6.61 21.30
C THR A 110 -5.32 -7.81 21.99
N ALA A 111 -5.74 -7.65 23.25
CA ALA A 111 -6.42 -8.72 23.99
C ALA A 111 -7.82 -8.98 23.45
N ALA A 112 -8.58 -7.94 23.08
CA ALA A 112 -9.93 -8.06 22.55
C ALA A 112 -9.95 -8.83 21.22
N VAL A 113 -9.06 -8.51 20.27
CA VAL A 113 -8.99 -9.21 18.98
C VAL A 113 -8.34 -10.61 19.09
N ALA A 114 -7.63 -10.93 20.15
CA ALA A 114 -7.10 -12.26 20.43
C ALA A 114 -8.10 -13.17 21.17
N ALA A 115 -9.11 -12.60 21.84
CA ALA A 115 -10.07 -13.35 22.66
C ALA A 115 -11.22 -13.93 21.79
N GLY A 116 -11.46 -15.19 21.85
CA GLY A 116 -12.64 -15.95 21.39
C GLY A 116 -13.31 -15.50 20.06
N GLN A 117 -14.49 -14.90 20.10
CA GLN A 117 -15.27 -14.51 18.92
C GLN A 117 -15.16 -13.03 18.61
N ALA A 118 -15.31 -12.68 17.31
CA ALA A 118 -15.42 -11.31 16.84
C ALA A 118 -16.56 -10.56 17.55
N ASN A 119 -16.32 -9.32 17.98
CA ASN A 119 -17.25 -8.58 18.81
C ASN A 119 -17.12 -7.07 18.62
N THR A 120 -18.14 -6.43 18.08
CA THR A 120 -18.20 -4.97 17.91
C THR A 120 -18.78 -4.24 19.12
N ALA A 121 -19.10 -4.95 20.26
CA ALA A 121 -19.58 -4.30 21.48
C ALA A 121 -18.47 -3.53 22.22
N ASP A 122 -17.22 -3.77 21.89
CA ASP A 122 -16.09 -2.97 22.34
C ASP A 122 -15.69 -1.91 21.30
N ARG A 123 -14.65 -1.13 21.57
CA ARG A 123 -14.15 -0.05 20.72
C ARG A 123 -13.00 -0.50 19.80
N TYR A 124 -12.88 -1.79 19.56
CA TYR A 124 -11.78 -2.39 18.81
C TYR A 124 -12.33 -3.20 17.64
N ALA A 125 -11.61 -3.22 16.53
CA ALA A 125 -11.96 -4.08 15.40
C ALA A 125 -10.73 -4.63 14.69
N ARG A 126 -10.76 -5.91 14.34
CA ARG A 126 -9.83 -6.49 13.38
C ARG A 126 -10.42 -6.32 11.98
N VAL A 127 -9.73 -5.62 11.11
CA VAL A 127 -10.22 -5.28 9.77
C VAL A 127 -9.29 -5.83 8.70
N MET A 128 -9.85 -6.18 7.54
CA MET A 128 -9.11 -6.76 6.41
C MET A 128 -9.58 -6.14 5.09
N THR A 129 -8.65 -5.88 4.19
CA THR A 129 -8.96 -5.54 2.79
C THR A 129 -8.18 -6.43 1.84
N ALA A 130 -8.79 -6.79 0.70
CA ALA A 130 -8.15 -7.56 -0.37
C ALA A 130 -8.77 -7.24 -1.73
N ASN A 131 -7.94 -6.95 -2.72
CA ASN A 131 -8.35 -6.97 -4.12
C ASN A 131 -8.41 -8.42 -4.60
N VAL A 132 -9.53 -8.86 -5.16
CA VAL A 132 -9.78 -10.25 -5.58
C VAL A 132 -9.48 -10.52 -7.05
N TYR A 133 -8.80 -9.58 -7.72
CA TYR A 133 -8.36 -9.70 -9.12
C TYR A 133 -9.47 -10.18 -10.06
N LYS A 134 -10.49 -9.35 -10.25
CA LYS A 134 -11.65 -9.67 -11.12
C LYS A 134 -12.34 -10.98 -10.71
N GLY A 135 -12.41 -11.23 -9.41
CA GLY A 135 -13.00 -12.44 -8.86
C GLY A 135 -12.18 -13.72 -9.05
N GLN A 136 -10.87 -13.64 -9.35
CA GLN A 136 -10.03 -14.83 -9.55
C GLN A 136 -9.41 -15.35 -8.24
N ALA A 137 -9.44 -14.57 -7.16
CA ALA A 137 -8.97 -15.00 -5.85
C ALA A 137 -9.74 -16.25 -5.35
N ASP A 138 -9.08 -17.08 -4.56
CA ASP A 138 -9.71 -18.25 -3.93
C ASP A 138 -10.67 -17.80 -2.82
N PRO A 139 -12.01 -17.99 -2.98
CA PRO A 139 -12.98 -17.60 -1.97
C PRO A 139 -12.79 -18.32 -0.64
N GLN A 140 -12.38 -19.60 -0.66
CA GLN A 140 -12.15 -20.37 0.56
C GLN A 140 -10.97 -19.81 1.35
N ALA A 141 -9.90 -19.39 0.68
CA ALA A 141 -8.75 -18.78 1.34
C ALA A 141 -9.13 -17.44 2.02
N ILE A 142 -10.06 -16.68 1.45
CA ILE A 142 -10.58 -15.46 2.10
C ILE A 142 -11.39 -15.82 3.35
N VAL A 143 -12.28 -16.81 3.27
CA VAL A 143 -13.08 -17.26 4.42
C VAL A 143 -12.17 -17.79 5.54
N ASP A 144 -11.15 -18.56 5.18
CA ASP A 144 -10.16 -19.07 6.15
C ASP A 144 -9.38 -17.92 6.80
N ALA A 145 -8.93 -16.92 6.03
CA ALA A 145 -8.27 -15.73 6.58
C ALA A 145 -9.20 -14.95 7.53
N VAL A 146 -10.47 -14.75 7.15
CA VAL A 146 -11.47 -14.09 8.01
C VAL A 146 -11.64 -14.84 9.31
N ARG A 147 -11.79 -16.17 9.27
CA ARG A 147 -11.91 -17.02 10.46
C ARG A 147 -10.66 -16.95 11.34
N ASP A 148 -9.50 -17.21 10.75
CA ASP A 148 -8.24 -17.41 11.48
C ASP A 148 -7.72 -16.09 12.06
N GLN A 149 -7.95 -14.97 11.37
CA GLN A 149 -7.58 -13.63 11.81
C GLN A 149 -8.70 -12.91 12.58
N ARG A 150 -9.87 -13.54 12.71
CA ARG A 150 -11.04 -12.99 13.42
C ARG A 150 -11.47 -11.63 12.91
N VAL A 151 -11.52 -11.50 11.59
CA VAL A 151 -11.91 -10.26 10.93
C VAL A 151 -13.36 -9.91 11.28
N GLU A 152 -13.58 -8.65 11.62
CA GLU A 152 -14.90 -8.09 11.97
C GLU A 152 -15.48 -7.24 10.85
N VAL A 153 -14.60 -6.61 10.04
CA VAL A 153 -15.00 -5.88 8.84
C VAL A 153 -14.04 -6.23 7.71
N LEU A 154 -14.59 -6.66 6.58
CA LEU A 154 -13.88 -7.06 5.37
C LEU A 154 -14.30 -6.15 4.21
N ALA A 155 -13.34 -5.59 3.50
CA ALA A 155 -13.54 -4.88 2.24
C ALA A 155 -12.86 -5.66 1.10
N LEU A 156 -13.61 -5.93 0.03
CA LEU A 156 -13.09 -6.59 -1.16
C LEU A 156 -13.25 -5.70 -2.40
N GLN A 157 -12.24 -5.69 -3.25
CA GLN A 157 -12.20 -4.95 -4.49
C GLN A 157 -12.18 -5.91 -5.68
N GLU A 158 -12.68 -5.45 -6.83
CA GLU A 158 -12.82 -6.23 -8.06
C GLU A 158 -13.75 -7.45 -7.91
N THR A 159 -14.82 -7.31 -7.14
CA THR A 159 -15.81 -8.37 -6.93
C THR A 159 -16.75 -8.50 -8.14
N THR A 160 -16.92 -9.73 -8.64
CA THR A 160 -17.93 -10.08 -9.64
C THR A 160 -19.10 -10.83 -8.99
N ASP A 161 -20.24 -10.94 -9.69
CA ASP A 161 -21.40 -11.70 -9.18
C ASP A 161 -21.06 -13.17 -8.92
N GLU A 162 -20.27 -13.78 -9.81
CA GLU A 162 -19.81 -15.17 -9.67
C GLU A 162 -18.90 -15.34 -8.44
N PHE A 163 -17.99 -14.38 -8.22
CA PHE A 163 -17.12 -14.42 -7.06
C PHE A 163 -17.90 -14.27 -5.76
N VAL A 164 -18.87 -13.35 -5.70
CA VAL A 164 -19.73 -13.14 -4.52
C VAL A 164 -20.55 -14.39 -4.23
N ALA A 165 -21.10 -15.06 -5.26
CA ALA A 165 -21.79 -16.33 -5.08
C ALA A 165 -20.87 -17.41 -4.52
N ALA A 166 -19.66 -17.57 -5.08
CA ALA A 166 -18.67 -18.53 -4.60
C ALA A 166 -18.19 -18.23 -3.16
N LEU A 167 -18.04 -16.95 -2.80
CA LEU A 167 -17.70 -16.53 -1.45
C LEU A 167 -18.80 -16.87 -0.44
N ASN A 168 -20.07 -16.72 -0.84
CA ASN A 168 -21.21 -17.14 -0.03
C ASN A 168 -21.26 -18.66 0.12
N ASP A 169 -21.03 -19.41 -0.94
CA ASP A 169 -20.97 -20.89 -0.92
C ASP A 169 -19.79 -21.40 -0.04
N ALA A 170 -18.68 -20.68 -0.01
CA ALA A 170 -17.55 -20.93 0.90
C ALA A 170 -17.86 -20.61 2.37
N GLY A 171 -18.99 -19.95 2.65
CA GLY A 171 -19.51 -19.77 4.00
C GLY A 171 -19.12 -18.47 4.69
N ILE A 172 -18.82 -17.40 3.96
CA ILE A 172 -18.48 -16.08 4.55
C ILE A 172 -19.56 -15.59 5.51
N GLY A 173 -20.85 -15.84 5.21
CA GLY A 173 -21.98 -15.43 6.04
C GLY A 173 -22.01 -16.06 7.42
N THR A 174 -21.24 -17.12 7.69
CA THR A 174 -21.06 -17.69 9.04
C THR A 174 -20.28 -16.74 9.95
N TYR A 175 -19.35 -15.99 9.39
CA TYR A 175 -18.45 -15.08 10.12
C TYR A 175 -18.88 -13.63 9.98
N LEU A 176 -19.29 -13.22 8.78
CA LEU A 176 -19.66 -11.85 8.44
C LEU A 176 -21.05 -11.85 7.76
N PRO A 177 -22.13 -11.95 8.55
CA PRO A 177 -23.49 -12.14 8.02
C PRO A 177 -24.10 -10.89 7.37
N TYR A 178 -23.52 -9.72 7.55
CA TYR A 178 -24.04 -8.47 6.98
C TYR A 178 -23.11 -7.99 5.87
N ALA A 179 -23.69 -7.60 4.74
CA ALA A 179 -22.92 -7.14 3.60
C ALA A 179 -23.62 -6.00 2.83
N GLN A 180 -22.82 -5.09 2.29
CA GLN A 180 -23.19 -4.14 1.24
C GLN A 180 -22.27 -4.40 0.06
N VAL A 181 -22.82 -4.91 -1.04
CA VAL A 181 -22.05 -5.35 -2.21
C VAL A 181 -22.57 -4.63 -3.45
N SER A 182 -21.66 -4.06 -4.20
CA SER A 182 -21.86 -3.45 -5.51
C SER A 182 -20.95 -4.16 -6.50
N SER A 183 -21.26 -5.43 -6.81
CA SER A 183 -20.49 -6.25 -7.75
C SER A 183 -20.64 -5.76 -9.19
N SER A 184 -19.66 -6.03 -10.01
CA SER A 184 -19.66 -5.66 -11.42
C SER A 184 -18.67 -6.54 -12.19
N ASP A 185 -18.91 -6.73 -13.47
CA ASP A 185 -17.94 -7.35 -14.35
C ASP A 185 -16.63 -6.55 -14.39
N GLY A 186 -15.50 -7.26 -14.40
CA GLY A 186 -14.17 -6.66 -14.50
C GLY A 186 -13.68 -6.07 -13.18
N VAL A 187 -13.29 -4.79 -13.18
CA VAL A 187 -12.55 -4.15 -12.07
C VAL A 187 -13.39 -3.16 -11.24
N TYR A 188 -14.68 -3.03 -11.52
CA TYR A 188 -15.46 -1.92 -10.94
C TYR A 188 -16.27 -2.31 -9.70
N GLY A 189 -16.45 -3.61 -9.45
CA GLY A 189 -17.24 -4.10 -8.33
C GLY A 189 -16.45 -4.11 -7.04
N ASN A 190 -17.10 -3.70 -5.94
CA ASN A 190 -16.55 -3.77 -4.59
C ASN A 190 -17.61 -4.25 -3.59
N GLY A 191 -17.17 -4.69 -2.42
CA GLY A 191 -18.07 -5.11 -1.35
C GLY A 191 -17.49 -4.84 0.03
N LEU A 192 -18.40 -4.73 0.99
CA LEU A 192 -18.13 -4.56 2.41
C LEU A 192 -18.92 -5.60 3.18
N TRP A 193 -18.26 -6.39 4.03
CA TRP A 193 -18.87 -7.39 4.91
C TRP A 193 -18.56 -7.07 6.36
N SER A 194 -19.50 -7.37 7.25
CA SER A 194 -19.35 -7.07 8.69
C SER A 194 -19.97 -8.15 9.56
N VAL A 195 -19.38 -8.33 10.73
CA VAL A 195 -19.94 -9.18 11.79
C VAL A 195 -21.18 -8.55 12.44
N ALA A 196 -21.33 -7.23 12.39
CA ALA A 196 -22.45 -6.46 12.92
C ALA A 196 -23.29 -5.82 11.80
N PRO A 197 -24.56 -5.48 12.05
CA PRO A 197 -25.38 -4.79 11.07
C PRO A 197 -24.75 -3.52 10.54
N LEU A 198 -24.85 -3.31 9.23
CA LEU A 198 -24.44 -2.07 8.56
C LEU A 198 -25.63 -1.10 8.58
N ALA A 199 -25.50 0.00 9.32
CA ALA A 199 -26.46 1.09 9.25
C ALA A 199 -26.19 1.98 8.03
N ASP A 200 -27.25 2.54 7.45
CA ASP A 200 -27.19 3.42 6.29
C ASP A 200 -26.30 2.88 5.15
N PRO A 201 -26.53 1.62 4.70
CA PRO A 201 -25.72 1.04 3.64
C PRO A 201 -25.90 1.82 2.34
N ALA A 202 -24.80 2.06 1.62
CA ALA A 202 -24.79 2.75 0.34
C ALA A 202 -24.01 1.95 -0.70
N ASP A 203 -24.52 1.93 -1.93
CA ASP A 203 -23.88 1.26 -3.07
C ASP A 203 -22.59 1.97 -3.49
N ASP A 204 -22.54 3.29 -3.29
CA ASP A 204 -21.40 4.14 -3.63
C ASP A 204 -21.37 5.38 -2.72
N ASP A 205 -20.44 5.39 -1.78
CA ASP A 205 -20.29 6.48 -0.79
C ASP A 205 -19.47 7.67 -1.31
N VAL A 206 -18.66 7.44 -2.34
CA VAL A 206 -17.70 8.43 -2.85
C VAL A 206 -18.22 9.09 -4.11
N HIS A 207 -19.10 8.43 -4.84
CA HIS A 207 -19.52 8.83 -6.19
C HIS A 207 -18.33 8.99 -7.13
N SER A 208 -17.38 8.04 -7.02
CA SER A 208 -16.15 8.06 -7.78
C SER A 208 -16.36 7.69 -9.22
N SER A 209 -15.59 8.31 -10.10
CA SER A 209 -15.50 7.93 -11.51
C SER A 209 -14.69 6.63 -11.75
N ALA A 210 -14.11 6.04 -10.70
CA ALA A 210 -13.25 4.86 -10.82
C ALA A 210 -14.01 3.53 -10.72
N SER A 211 -14.79 3.36 -9.66
CA SER A 211 -15.51 2.13 -9.33
C SER A 211 -16.67 2.43 -8.37
N PHE A 212 -17.53 1.46 -8.11
CA PHE A 212 -18.44 1.53 -6.97
C PHE A 212 -17.61 1.47 -5.67
N MET A 213 -17.91 2.34 -4.72
CA MET A 213 -17.24 2.37 -3.41
C MET A 213 -18.28 2.23 -2.30
N PRO A 214 -18.82 1.00 -2.07
CA PRO A 214 -19.88 0.78 -1.11
C PRO A 214 -19.41 1.10 0.31
N GLY A 215 -20.35 1.62 1.09
CA GLY A 215 -20.13 1.96 2.48
C GLY A 215 -21.25 1.52 3.39
N GLY A 216 -20.95 1.47 4.68
CA GLY A 216 -21.89 1.16 5.74
C GLY A 216 -21.34 1.57 7.10
N THR A 217 -22.22 1.94 8.02
CA THR A 217 -21.85 2.34 9.37
C THR A 217 -21.92 1.17 10.33
N VAL A 218 -20.79 0.87 10.99
CA VAL A 218 -20.70 -0.09 12.09
C VAL A 218 -20.48 0.69 13.39
N THR A 219 -21.20 0.35 14.44
CA THR A 219 -20.98 0.92 15.78
C THR A 219 -19.96 0.06 16.51
N LEU A 220 -18.81 0.62 16.86
CA LEU A 220 -17.78 0.00 17.67
C LEU A 220 -17.88 0.54 19.10
N GLY A 221 -18.37 -0.29 20.01
CA GLY A 221 -18.79 0.15 21.34
C GLY A 221 -19.96 1.14 21.24
N ASP A 222 -19.69 2.42 21.48
CA ASP A 222 -20.67 3.52 21.36
C ASP A 222 -20.33 4.52 20.22
N VAL A 223 -19.33 4.20 19.41
CA VAL A 223 -18.83 5.10 18.36
C VAL A 223 -19.30 4.58 16.98
N PRO A 224 -20.17 5.30 16.26
CA PRO A 224 -20.51 4.99 14.89
C PRO A 224 -19.32 5.33 13.97
N VAL A 225 -18.94 4.36 13.14
CA VAL A 225 -17.83 4.48 12.19
C VAL A 225 -18.29 4.09 10.81
N ARG A 226 -18.08 4.96 9.83
CA ARG A 226 -18.38 4.71 8.42
C ARG A 226 -17.22 3.97 7.78
N PHE A 227 -17.44 2.72 7.40
CA PHE A 227 -16.51 1.91 6.62
C PHE A 227 -16.82 2.08 5.13
N VAL A 228 -15.79 2.25 4.32
CA VAL A 228 -15.91 2.40 2.86
C VAL A 228 -14.91 1.47 2.19
N SER A 229 -15.40 0.60 1.29
CA SER A 229 -14.54 -0.21 0.42
C SER A 229 -14.09 0.62 -0.76
N VAL A 230 -12.79 0.85 -0.89
CA VAL A 230 -12.21 1.79 -1.87
C VAL A 230 -11.48 1.03 -2.97
N HIS A 231 -11.73 1.45 -4.22
CA HIS A 231 -10.91 1.04 -5.36
C HIS A 231 -10.76 2.21 -6.35
N THR A 232 -9.59 2.81 -6.38
CA THR A 232 -9.29 3.92 -7.30
C THR A 232 -8.84 3.40 -8.66
N THR A 233 -8.87 4.25 -9.68
CA THR A 233 -8.37 3.89 -11.01
C THR A 233 -6.90 3.49 -10.95
N ALA A 234 -6.49 2.47 -11.69
CA ALA A 234 -5.08 2.10 -11.81
C ALA A 234 -4.29 3.11 -12.68
N PRO A 235 -3.05 3.48 -12.31
CA PRO A 235 -2.22 4.39 -13.09
C PRO A 235 -1.55 3.68 -14.29
N VAL A 236 -2.38 3.29 -15.27
CA VAL A 236 -1.95 2.61 -16.50
C VAL A 236 -2.01 3.55 -17.71
N PRO A 237 -1.36 3.20 -18.86
CA PRO A 237 -1.41 4.02 -20.06
C PRO A 237 -2.83 4.42 -20.48
N GLY A 238 -3.05 5.72 -20.63
CA GLY A 238 -4.36 6.30 -20.97
C GLY A 238 -5.23 6.69 -19.77
N TYR A 239 -4.88 6.28 -18.54
CA TYR A 239 -5.70 6.49 -17.35
C TYR A 239 -5.02 7.34 -16.26
N TRP A 240 -3.88 7.97 -16.52
CA TRP A 240 -3.09 8.74 -15.55
C TRP A 240 -3.90 9.85 -14.85
N GLU A 241 -4.66 10.62 -15.62
CA GLU A 241 -5.51 11.71 -15.10
C GLU A 241 -6.72 11.16 -14.34
N GLN A 242 -7.30 10.04 -14.76
CA GLN A 242 -8.39 9.39 -14.04
C GLN A 242 -7.93 8.83 -12.71
N TRP A 243 -6.73 8.24 -12.67
CA TRP A 243 -6.08 7.80 -11.44
C TRP A 243 -5.99 8.96 -10.43
N ARG A 244 -5.44 10.08 -10.83
CA ARG A 244 -5.33 11.26 -9.97
C ARG A 244 -6.73 11.75 -9.53
N ARG A 245 -7.67 11.86 -10.46
CA ARG A 245 -9.03 12.31 -10.19
C ARG A 245 -9.74 11.46 -9.15
N SER A 246 -9.62 10.14 -9.20
CA SER A 246 -10.26 9.25 -8.22
C SER A 246 -9.74 9.45 -6.80
N LEU A 247 -8.47 9.80 -6.64
CA LEU A 247 -7.88 10.18 -5.34
C LEU A 247 -8.36 11.58 -4.90
N ASP A 248 -8.53 12.53 -5.82
CA ASP A 248 -9.09 13.84 -5.52
C ASP A 248 -10.56 13.76 -5.06
N GLU A 249 -11.35 12.86 -5.66
CA GLU A 249 -12.74 12.61 -5.29
C GLU A 249 -12.83 12.09 -3.85
N LEU A 250 -11.97 11.14 -3.45
CA LEU A 250 -11.84 10.71 -2.06
C LEU A 250 -11.44 11.85 -1.12
N ALA A 251 -10.56 12.74 -1.55
CA ALA A 251 -10.09 13.86 -0.75
C ALA A 251 -11.22 14.85 -0.38
N MET A 252 -12.31 14.88 -1.13
CA MET A 252 -13.48 15.73 -0.82
C MET A 252 -14.16 15.30 0.48
N LEU A 253 -14.11 14.02 0.85
CA LEU A 253 -14.70 13.51 2.10
C LEU A 253 -14.01 14.05 3.36
N ARG A 254 -12.84 14.68 3.25
CA ARG A 254 -12.21 15.38 4.39
C ARG A 254 -13.08 16.52 4.93
N ALA A 255 -13.95 17.10 4.10
CA ALA A 255 -14.82 18.21 4.49
C ALA A 255 -16.01 17.76 5.35
N ASP A 256 -16.40 16.49 5.30
CA ASP A 256 -17.46 15.96 6.16
C ASP A 256 -16.90 15.63 7.55
N THR A 257 -16.97 16.59 8.45
CA THR A 257 -16.47 16.44 9.83
C THR A 257 -17.48 15.80 10.79
N GLY A 258 -18.70 15.53 10.32
CA GLY A 258 -19.76 14.88 11.12
C GLY A 258 -19.63 13.37 11.18
N THR A 259 -18.93 12.78 10.22
CA THR A 259 -18.77 11.32 10.09
C THR A 259 -17.34 10.92 10.40
N LYS A 260 -17.16 9.87 11.19
CA LYS A 260 -15.87 9.19 11.39
C LYS A 260 -15.70 8.11 10.35
N TYR A 261 -14.60 8.15 9.58
CA TYR A 261 -14.36 7.23 8.47
C TYR A 261 -13.25 6.23 8.75
N ILE A 262 -13.41 5.02 8.19
CA ILE A 262 -12.35 4.06 7.89
C ILE A 262 -12.48 3.68 6.42
N PHE A 263 -11.47 4.00 5.62
CA PHE A 263 -11.38 3.60 4.23
C PHE A 263 -10.47 2.38 4.10
N MET A 264 -10.90 1.37 3.37
CA MET A 264 -10.19 0.11 3.22
C MET A 264 -10.19 -0.30 1.76
N GLY A 265 -9.03 -0.54 1.16
CA GLY A 265 -9.03 -0.97 -0.23
C GLY A 265 -7.74 -0.74 -0.98
N ASP A 266 -7.86 -0.96 -2.30
CA ASP A 266 -6.84 -0.69 -3.29
C ASP A 266 -6.92 0.77 -3.75
N PHE A 267 -5.99 1.58 -3.29
CA PHE A 267 -5.88 2.99 -3.69
C PHE A 267 -5.03 3.17 -4.95
N ASN A 268 -4.49 2.10 -5.50
CA ASN A 268 -3.58 2.16 -6.65
C ASN A 268 -2.50 3.24 -6.50
N ALA A 269 -2.15 3.55 -5.27
CA ALA A 269 -1.22 4.60 -4.88
C ALA A 269 -0.50 4.19 -3.59
N THR A 270 0.76 4.53 -3.46
CA THR A 270 1.51 4.42 -2.21
C THR A 270 1.46 5.74 -1.43
N THR A 271 1.86 5.74 -0.18
CA THR A 271 2.03 6.97 0.63
C THR A 271 3.04 7.96 0.05
N ASP A 272 3.83 7.54 -0.94
CA ASP A 272 4.78 8.41 -1.64
C ASP A 272 4.13 9.26 -2.75
N HIS A 273 2.91 8.92 -3.18
CA HIS A 273 2.15 9.70 -4.15
C HIS A 273 1.55 10.96 -3.53
N THR A 274 1.77 12.12 -4.17
CA THR A 274 1.19 13.39 -3.71
C THR A 274 -0.34 13.37 -3.67
N PRO A 275 -1.06 12.82 -4.67
CA PRO A 275 -2.53 12.72 -4.59
C PRO A 275 -3.02 11.92 -3.37
N PHE A 276 -2.36 10.82 -3.02
CA PHE A 276 -2.71 10.04 -1.84
C PHE A 276 -2.42 10.80 -0.54
N ARG A 277 -1.28 11.48 -0.44
CA ARG A 277 -0.99 12.36 0.71
C ARG A 277 -1.98 13.52 0.83
N ASN A 278 -2.45 14.06 -0.30
CA ASN A 278 -3.48 15.09 -0.31
C ASN A 278 -4.82 14.52 0.18
N PHE A 279 -5.17 13.27 -0.16
CA PHE A 279 -6.32 12.60 0.42
C PHE A 279 -6.17 12.44 1.94
N LEU A 280 -5.03 11.99 2.43
CA LEU A 280 -4.80 11.90 3.88
C LEU A 280 -4.93 13.27 4.56
N GLY A 281 -4.29 14.30 4.02
CA GLY A 281 -4.25 15.65 4.59
C GLY A 281 -3.84 15.63 6.06
N ASP A 282 -4.47 16.52 6.83
CA ASP A 282 -4.27 16.61 8.28
C ASP A 282 -5.22 15.69 9.07
N ARG A 283 -6.24 15.13 8.41
CA ARG A 283 -7.32 14.40 9.06
C ARG A 283 -7.09 12.88 9.10
N PHE A 284 -6.73 12.28 7.98
CA PHE A 284 -6.64 10.83 7.87
C PHE A 284 -5.22 10.31 8.09
N ARG A 285 -5.09 9.08 8.54
CA ARG A 285 -3.82 8.41 8.82
C ARG A 285 -3.81 7.02 8.18
N ASP A 286 -2.72 6.69 7.52
CA ASP A 286 -2.46 5.34 7.02
C ASP A 286 -2.07 4.42 8.18
N ALA A 287 -2.71 3.24 8.26
CA ALA A 287 -2.52 2.30 9.37
C ALA A 287 -1.09 1.77 9.45
N VAL A 288 -0.47 1.47 8.31
CA VAL A 288 0.89 0.91 8.28
C VAL A 288 1.91 1.94 8.75
N GLN A 289 1.80 3.20 8.27
CA GLN A 289 2.65 4.28 8.75
C GLN A 289 2.41 4.61 10.24
N GLN A 290 1.15 4.58 10.67
CA GLN A 290 0.83 4.88 12.07
C GLN A 290 1.40 3.81 13.01
N SER A 291 1.34 2.53 12.61
CA SER A 291 1.85 1.40 13.40
C SER A 291 3.38 1.34 13.48
N GLY A 292 4.09 1.80 12.45
CA GLY A 292 5.55 1.91 12.43
C GLY A 292 6.32 0.58 12.52
N HIS A 293 5.76 -0.52 12.04
CA HIS A 293 6.35 -1.87 12.14
C HIS A 293 6.94 -2.37 10.81
N GLY A 294 7.26 -1.48 9.88
CA GLY A 294 7.86 -1.78 8.59
C GLY A 294 6.91 -1.58 7.42
N PHE A 295 7.37 -1.91 6.22
CA PHE A 295 6.55 -1.84 5.01
C PHE A 295 5.55 -2.99 4.94
N ALA A 296 4.34 -2.70 4.47
CA ALA A 296 3.35 -3.69 4.06
C ALA A 296 3.21 -3.63 2.53
N PHE A 297 4.06 -4.35 1.83
CA PHE A 297 3.96 -4.46 0.37
C PHE A 297 2.90 -5.50 0.00
N THR A 298 1.89 -5.08 -0.74
CA THR A 298 0.75 -5.92 -1.12
C THR A 298 0.80 -6.35 -2.58
N TRP A 299 1.49 -5.61 -3.45
CA TRP A 299 1.50 -5.85 -4.90
C TRP A 299 2.92 -5.91 -5.49
N PRO A 300 3.18 -6.71 -6.56
CA PRO A 300 2.35 -7.79 -7.09
C PRO A 300 2.62 -9.14 -6.41
N THR A 301 1.68 -10.10 -6.50
CA THR A 301 1.85 -11.48 -6.00
C THR A 301 1.88 -12.52 -7.13
N ASP A 302 1.42 -12.17 -8.33
CA ASP A 302 1.24 -13.07 -9.48
C ASP A 302 2.52 -13.39 -10.25
N ARG A 303 3.67 -12.82 -9.86
CA ARG A 303 4.93 -12.91 -10.61
C ARG A 303 6.06 -13.49 -9.78
N ALA A 304 6.35 -14.75 -9.95
CA ALA A 304 7.40 -15.45 -9.20
C ALA A 304 8.82 -14.81 -9.26
N TRP A 305 9.11 -14.03 -10.31
CA TRP A 305 10.40 -13.35 -10.49
C TRP A 305 10.45 -11.93 -9.91
N LEU A 306 9.30 -11.36 -9.56
CA LEU A 306 9.17 -10.01 -9.03
C LEU A 306 8.54 -10.08 -7.63
N PRO A 307 9.32 -9.84 -6.57
CA PRO A 307 8.73 -9.79 -5.23
C PRO A 307 7.77 -8.61 -5.10
N ARG A 308 6.84 -8.68 -4.17
CA ARG A 308 6.02 -7.54 -3.77
C ARG A 308 6.92 -6.34 -3.46
N PHE A 309 6.63 -5.19 -4.03
CA PHE A 309 7.46 -4.01 -3.88
C PHE A 309 6.69 -2.71 -3.62
N ALA A 310 5.36 -2.73 -3.78
CA ALA A 310 4.50 -1.57 -3.58
C ALA A 310 3.38 -1.92 -2.59
N GLY A 311 3.14 -1.03 -1.62
CA GLY A 311 1.97 -1.06 -0.75
C GLY A 311 0.93 -0.12 -1.34
N ILE A 312 -0.03 -0.64 -2.07
CA ILE A 312 -1.09 0.13 -2.74
C ILE A 312 -2.47 -0.15 -2.16
N ASP A 313 -2.58 -1.19 -1.35
CA ASP A 313 -3.74 -1.47 -0.52
C ASP A 313 -3.54 -0.83 0.85
N HIS A 314 -4.55 -0.10 1.31
CA HIS A 314 -4.46 0.68 2.55
C HIS A 314 -5.67 0.47 3.45
N ILE A 315 -5.44 0.62 4.74
CA ILE A 315 -6.45 0.88 5.76
C ILE A 315 -6.16 2.29 6.28
N VAL A 316 -7.08 3.21 6.00
CA VAL A 316 -6.94 4.63 6.34
C VAL A 316 -7.99 5.00 7.37
N VAL A 317 -7.56 5.52 8.50
CA VAL A 317 -8.42 5.83 9.64
C VAL A 317 -8.52 7.32 9.91
N ASP A 318 -9.64 7.75 10.46
CA ASP A 318 -9.88 9.14 10.88
C ASP A 318 -9.00 9.51 12.09
N GLN A 319 -8.77 10.81 12.27
CA GLN A 319 -8.05 11.32 13.44
C GLN A 319 -8.71 10.88 14.77
N GLY A 320 -7.86 10.63 15.77
CA GLY A 320 -8.32 10.09 17.06
C GLY A 320 -8.44 8.57 17.09
N MET A 321 -8.34 7.88 15.95
CA MET A 321 -8.23 6.42 15.93
C MET A 321 -6.77 5.99 16.00
N THR A 322 -6.51 4.83 16.61
CA THR A 322 -5.19 4.21 16.65
C THR A 322 -5.21 2.88 15.93
N THR A 323 -4.12 2.55 15.25
CA THR A 323 -3.97 1.29 14.51
C THR A 323 -2.70 0.56 14.91
N GLY A 324 -2.72 -0.75 14.75
CA GLY A 324 -1.56 -1.62 14.97
C GLY A 324 -1.80 -3.01 14.45
N GLN A 325 -0.87 -3.93 14.74
CA GLN A 325 -0.93 -5.32 14.27
C GLN A 325 -1.20 -5.41 12.75
N CYS A 326 -0.54 -4.53 11.96
CA CYS A 326 -0.65 -4.58 10.52
C CYS A 326 0.06 -5.84 9.99
N GLU A 327 -0.65 -6.62 9.19
CA GLU A 327 -0.17 -7.86 8.59
C GLU A 327 -0.53 -7.93 7.12
N VAL A 328 0.28 -8.65 6.35
CA VAL A 328 0.01 -8.94 4.94
C VAL A 328 -0.12 -10.45 4.76
N VAL A 329 -1.26 -10.88 4.23
CA VAL A 329 -1.60 -12.29 4.00
C VAL A 329 -1.78 -12.55 2.51
N GLU A 330 -1.10 -13.56 1.99
CA GLU A 330 -1.27 -13.95 0.58
C GLU A 330 -2.62 -14.63 0.36
N ILE A 331 -3.33 -14.22 -0.69
CA ILE A 331 -4.59 -14.82 -1.13
C ILE A 331 -4.32 -15.50 -2.49
N PRO A 332 -4.40 -16.84 -2.56
CA PRO A 332 -4.21 -17.55 -3.81
C PRO A 332 -5.16 -17.06 -4.91
N GLY A 333 -4.66 -16.91 -6.12
CA GLY A 333 -5.44 -16.47 -7.28
C GLY A 333 -5.53 -14.95 -7.44
N SER A 334 -5.16 -14.16 -6.43
CA SER A 334 -5.05 -12.71 -6.56
C SER A 334 -3.65 -12.29 -6.98
N ASP A 335 -3.53 -11.13 -7.65
CA ASP A 335 -2.26 -10.44 -7.87
C ASP A 335 -1.96 -9.43 -6.74
N HIS A 336 -2.83 -9.34 -5.73
CA HIS A 336 -2.64 -8.62 -4.47
C HIS A 336 -2.60 -9.56 -3.27
N ALA A 337 -1.89 -9.17 -2.24
CA ALA A 337 -2.01 -9.75 -0.91
C ALA A 337 -2.99 -8.91 -0.07
N ALA A 338 -3.73 -9.55 0.82
CA ALA A 338 -4.62 -8.87 1.76
C ALA A 338 -3.82 -8.08 2.80
N LEU A 339 -4.35 -6.93 3.20
CA LEU A 339 -3.84 -6.13 4.32
C LEU A 339 -4.81 -6.21 5.49
N LEU A 340 -4.28 -6.48 6.67
CA LEU A 340 -5.02 -6.49 7.93
C LEU A 340 -4.48 -5.44 8.90
N ALA A 341 -5.36 -4.93 9.75
CA ALA A 341 -4.99 -4.09 10.88
C ALA A 341 -5.96 -4.29 12.04
N THR A 342 -5.49 -4.01 13.26
CA THR A 342 -6.37 -3.78 14.41
C THR A 342 -6.56 -2.28 14.57
N VAL A 343 -7.82 -1.85 14.70
CA VAL A 343 -8.20 -0.46 14.89
C VAL A 343 -8.82 -0.29 16.29
N ALA A 344 -8.46 0.80 16.97
CA ALA A 344 -9.10 1.25 18.20
C ALA A 344 -9.71 2.62 17.98
N VAL A 345 -11.01 2.76 18.30
CA VAL A 345 -11.74 4.03 18.21
C VAL A 345 -11.87 4.68 19.58
N SER A 346 -11.81 6.02 19.61
CA SER A 346 -11.85 6.81 20.84
C SER A 346 -13.02 7.77 20.83
#